data_b2cf51256750cf8293a5009869727f73
#
_entry.id   b2cf51256750cf8293a5009869727f73
#
_cell.length_a   1.000
_cell.length_b   1.000
_cell.length_c   1.000
_cell.angle_alpha   90.00
_cell.angle_beta   90.00
_cell.angle_gamma   90.00
#
_symmetry.space_group_name_H-M   'P 1'
#
loop_
_entity.id
_entity.type
_entity.pdbx_description
1 polymer ?
#
loop_
_entity_poly.entity_id
_entity_poly.type
_entity_poly.pdbx_seq_one_letter_code
_entity_poly.pdbx_strand_id
1 'polypeptide(L)'
;HSALPTLWLWGLRAGCMLASQAAQRLPVPCNFLFWAPAISGKPLLQQFLRLKAAADLSSGNAKAVLQAMRADLAQGVPVEVAGYLLAPALSTGLEQAVLTPPTSDQPGRAPCRVVWIELSTRDDASLSPVSVKGIGEWQTAGCDVQSQLVNGPAFWQTTEIEDAPAL
;
A
#
# COMPACT_ATOMS: atom_id res chain seq x y z
N HIS A 1 -19.87 16.85 26.84
CA HIS A 1 -19.27 16.75 25.50
C HIS A 1 -19.14 15.27 25.15
N SER A 2 -19.96 14.80 24.23
CA SER A 2 -19.79 13.45 23.66
C SER A 2 -18.54 13.47 22.81
N ALA A 3 -17.51 12.73 23.22
CA ALA A 3 -16.31 12.58 22.40
C ALA A 3 -16.72 11.93 21.07
N LEU A 4 -16.28 12.50 19.94
CA LEU A 4 -16.50 11.88 18.64
C LEU A 4 -15.87 10.47 18.64
N PRO A 5 -16.55 9.48 18.09
CA PRO A 5 -16.00 8.13 18.01
C PRO A 5 -14.70 8.15 17.19
N THR A 6 -13.66 7.51 17.70
CA THR A 6 -12.41 7.33 16.97
C THR A 6 -12.55 6.13 16.03
N LEU A 7 -12.26 6.34 14.75
CA LEU A 7 -12.35 5.30 13.74
C LEU A 7 -10.98 4.63 13.54
N TRP A 8 -10.97 3.30 13.42
CA TRP A 8 -9.80 2.56 12.98
C TRP A 8 -9.94 2.18 11.51
N LEU A 9 -8.96 2.56 10.71
CA LEU A 9 -8.88 2.20 9.30
C LEU A 9 -7.79 1.14 9.12
N TRP A 10 -8.18 -0.01 8.62
CA TRP A 10 -7.25 -1.09 8.30
C TRP A 10 -6.94 -1.12 6.82
N GLY A 11 -5.66 -1.30 6.50
CA GLY A 11 -5.18 -1.44 5.13
C GLY A 11 -4.10 -2.50 4.99
N LEU A 12 -4.13 -3.22 3.88
CA LEU A 12 -3.10 -4.13 3.43
C LEU A 12 -2.50 -3.60 2.13
N ARG A 13 -1.16 -3.50 2.05
CA ARG A 13 -0.43 -3.06 0.85
C ARG A 13 -0.95 -1.70 0.34
N ALA A 14 -1.51 -1.67 -0.89
CA ALA A 14 -2.12 -0.48 -1.47
C ALA A 14 -3.32 0.06 -0.66
N GLY A 15 -4.02 -0.82 0.06
CA GLY A 15 -5.13 -0.45 0.95
C GLY A 15 -4.72 0.54 2.04
N CYS A 16 -3.45 0.55 2.45
CA CYS A 16 -2.94 1.53 3.41
C CYS A 16 -2.99 2.97 2.85
N MET A 17 -2.64 3.14 1.56
CA MET A 17 -2.74 4.45 0.90
C MET A 17 -4.19 4.90 0.77
N LEU A 18 -5.12 3.99 0.44
CA LEU A 18 -6.56 4.28 0.40
C LEU A 18 -7.10 4.69 1.78
N ALA A 19 -6.70 3.96 2.84
CA ALA A 19 -7.08 4.28 4.22
C ALA A 19 -6.60 5.69 4.61
N SER A 20 -5.36 6.03 4.29
CA SER A 20 -4.80 7.36 4.54
C SER A 20 -5.57 8.46 3.78
N GLN A 21 -5.84 8.26 2.49
CA GLN A 21 -6.61 9.22 1.69
C GLN A 21 -8.06 9.37 2.17
N ALA A 22 -8.69 8.26 2.58
CA ALA A 22 -10.04 8.29 3.14
C ALA A 22 -10.08 9.11 4.44
N ALA A 23 -9.09 8.94 5.32
CA ALA A 23 -9.00 9.67 6.57
C ALA A 23 -8.95 11.20 6.39
N GLN A 24 -8.35 11.67 5.29
CA GLN A 24 -8.31 13.11 4.97
C GLN A 24 -9.68 13.70 4.64
N ARG A 25 -10.63 12.85 4.24
CA ARG A 25 -12.00 13.26 3.86
C ARG A 25 -13.03 13.02 4.97
N LEU A 26 -12.64 12.32 6.03
CA LEU A 26 -13.54 11.99 7.13
C LEU A 26 -13.54 13.10 8.19
N PRO A 27 -14.72 13.48 8.71
CA PRO A 27 -14.84 14.52 9.74
C PRO A 27 -14.47 14.04 11.15
N VAL A 28 -14.04 12.79 11.29
CA VAL A 28 -13.72 12.15 12.58
C VAL A 28 -12.24 11.79 12.69
N PRO A 29 -11.67 11.75 13.90
CA PRO A 29 -10.30 11.28 14.10
C PRO A 29 -10.15 9.82 13.66
N CYS A 30 -9.07 9.53 12.92
CA CYS A 30 -8.78 8.18 12.46
C CYS A 30 -7.46 7.68 13.06
N ASN A 31 -7.48 6.41 13.46
CA ASN A 31 -6.30 5.60 13.75
C ASN A 31 -6.09 4.59 12.60
N PHE A 32 -4.92 3.99 12.53
CA PHE A 32 -4.57 3.14 11.40
C PHE A 32 -3.96 1.81 11.85
N LEU A 33 -4.36 0.75 11.17
CA LEU A 33 -3.69 -0.54 11.21
C LEU A 33 -3.17 -0.84 9.80
N PHE A 34 -1.87 -0.75 9.61
CA PHE A 34 -1.21 -0.97 8.33
C PHE A 34 -0.48 -2.31 8.30
N TRP A 35 -0.87 -3.17 7.38
CA TRP A 35 -0.23 -4.43 7.11
C TRP A 35 0.62 -4.36 5.85
N ALA A 36 1.92 -4.59 5.99
CA ALA A 36 2.90 -4.53 4.91
C ALA A 36 2.66 -3.34 3.96
N PRO A 37 2.58 -2.10 4.49
CA PRO A 37 2.12 -0.95 3.73
C PRO A 37 3.03 -0.66 2.55
N ALA A 38 2.43 -0.33 1.44
CA ALA A 38 3.14 0.25 0.31
C ALA A 38 3.20 1.77 0.49
N ILE A 39 4.41 2.31 0.46
CA ILE A 39 4.63 3.76 0.62
C ILE A 39 4.29 4.53 -0.65
N SER A 40 4.44 3.88 -1.81
CA SER A 40 4.14 4.45 -3.12
C SER A 40 3.44 3.41 -4.00
N GLY A 41 2.46 3.84 -4.77
CA GLY A 41 1.72 2.98 -5.67
C GLY A 41 2.47 2.69 -6.98
N LYS A 42 3.39 3.57 -7.39
CA LYS A 42 4.17 3.38 -8.62
C LYS A 42 4.95 2.07 -8.69
N PRO A 43 5.72 1.65 -7.66
CA PRO A 43 6.36 0.33 -7.64
C PRO A 43 5.36 -0.83 -7.68
N LEU A 44 4.20 -0.70 -7.02
CA LEU A 44 3.15 -1.71 -7.05
C LEU A 44 2.59 -1.89 -8.45
N LEU A 45 2.26 -0.80 -9.12
CA LEU A 45 1.80 -0.83 -10.51
C LEU A 45 2.84 -1.49 -11.42
N GLN A 46 4.13 -1.13 -11.26
CA GLN A 46 5.21 -1.74 -12.03
C GLN A 46 5.33 -3.24 -11.79
N GLN A 47 5.22 -3.67 -10.53
CA GLN A 47 5.26 -5.09 -10.16
C GLN A 47 4.08 -5.83 -10.78
N PHE A 48 2.88 -5.28 -10.74
CA PHE A 48 1.68 -5.87 -11.32
C PHE A 48 1.79 -6.02 -12.84
N LEU A 49 2.24 -4.97 -13.55
CA LEU A 49 2.44 -5.05 -15.00
C LEU A 49 3.52 -6.08 -15.40
N ARG A 50 4.55 -6.28 -14.57
CA ARG A 50 5.57 -7.29 -14.81
C ARG A 50 5.04 -8.73 -14.76
N LEU A 51 3.93 -9.00 -14.06
CA LEU A 51 3.32 -10.33 -14.05
C LEU A 51 2.89 -10.74 -15.45
N LYS A 52 2.26 -9.85 -16.23
CA LYS A 52 1.90 -10.14 -17.63
C LYS A 52 3.13 -10.29 -18.51
N ALA A 53 4.10 -9.40 -18.37
CA ALA A 53 5.33 -9.48 -19.16
C ALA A 53 6.11 -10.78 -18.88
N ALA A 54 6.04 -11.32 -17.67
CA ALA A 54 6.64 -12.60 -17.31
C ALA A 54 5.86 -13.79 -17.88
N ALA A 55 4.53 -13.72 -17.93
CA ALA A 55 3.71 -14.76 -18.55
C ALA A 55 3.89 -14.85 -20.08
N ASP A 56 4.18 -13.71 -20.72
CA ASP A 56 4.41 -13.62 -22.19
C ASP A 56 5.88 -13.87 -22.58
N LEU A 57 6.70 -14.47 -21.71
CA LEU A 57 8.12 -14.76 -21.96
C LEU A 57 8.41 -15.61 -23.20
N SER A 58 7.41 -16.31 -23.76
CA SER A 58 7.52 -17.03 -25.03
C SER A 58 7.83 -16.12 -26.23
N SER A 59 7.56 -14.83 -26.13
CA SER A 59 7.79 -13.81 -27.18
C SER A 59 9.17 -13.14 -27.09
N GLY A 60 9.97 -13.39 -26.04
CA GLY A 60 11.33 -12.85 -25.87
C GLY A 60 11.44 -11.33 -25.65
N ASN A 61 10.32 -10.58 -25.55
CA ASN A 61 10.36 -9.12 -25.51
C ASN A 61 9.50 -8.50 -24.39
N ALA A 62 9.77 -8.88 -23.14
CA ALA A 62 9.10 -8.34 -21.95
C ALA A 62 9.08 -6.80 -21.90
N LYS A 63 10.13 -6.14 -22.41
CA LYS A 63 10.22 -4.67 -22.44
C LYS A 63 9.18 -4.07 -23.39
N ALA A 64 9.01 -4.65 -24.58
CA ALA A 64 8.01 -4.17 -25.54
C ALA A 64 6.60 -4.38 -25.03
N VAL A 65 6.30 -5.53 -24.38
CA VAL A 65 5.01 -5.81 -23.76
C VAL A 65 4.69 -4.76 -22.69
N LEU A 66 5.64 -4.43 -21.79
CA LEU A 66 5.47 -3.39 -20.78
C LEU A 66 5.23 -2.01 -21.38
N GLN A 67 5.93 -1.67 -22.47
CA GLN A 67 5.74 -0.39 -23.15
C GLN A 67 4.37 -0.31 -23.82
N ALA A 68 3.92 -1.38 -24.50
CA ALA A 68 2.61 -1.45 -25.12
C ALA A 68 1.50 -1.27 -24.08
N MET A 69 1.54 -2.02 -22.97
CA MET A 69 0.55 -1.87 -21.90
C MET A 69 0.48 -0.44 -21.33
N ARG A 70 1.62 0.21 -21.15
CA ARG A 70 1.66 1.60 -20.68
C ARG A 70 1.08 2.56 -21.70
N ALA A 71 1.35 2.34 -22.99
CA ALA A 71 0.78 3.14 -24.07
C ALA A 71 -0.74 2.98 -24.12
N ASP A 72 -1.25 1.75 -24.01
CA ASP A 72 -2.69 1.47 -23.96
C ASP A 72 -3.36 2.19 -22.79
N LEU A 73 -2.82 2.05 -21.58
CA LEU A 73 -3.33 2.73 -20.39
C LEU A 73 -3.33 4.26 -20.55
N ALA A 74 -2.27 4.82 -21.14
CA ALA A 74 -2.18 6.26 -21.41
C ALA A 74 -3.20 6.76 -22.44
N GLN A 75 -3.61 5.88 -23.38
CA GLN A 75 -4.64 6.15 -24.37
C GLN A 75 -6.07 5.87 -23.88
N GLY A 76 -6.22 5.49 -22.62
CA GLY A 76 -7.53 5.18 -22.03
C GLY A 76 -8.01 3.76 -22.30
N VAL A 77 -7.14 2.87 -22.81
CA VAL A 77 -7.46 1.47 -23.09
C VAL A 77 -7.11 0.63 -21.85
N PRO A 78 -8.07 -0.13 -21.29
CA PRO A 78 -7.78 -1.03 -20.18
C PRO A 78 -6.91 -2.22 -20.64
N VAL A 79 -6.04 -2.71 -19.74
CA VAL A 79 -5.18 -3.87 -19.98
C VAL A 79 -5.48 -5.00 -19.03
N GLU A 80 -5.46 -6.22 -19.55
CA GLU A 80 -5.61 -7.42 -18.74
C GLU A 80 -4.25 -7.90 -18.23
N VAL A 81 -4.17 -8.17 -16.92
CA VAL A 81 -3.00 -8.71 -16.25
C VAL A 81 -3.43 -9.85 -15.33
N ALA A 82 -2.94 -11.05 -15.56
CA ALA A 82 -3.23 -12.24 -14.74
C ALA A 82 -4.74 -12.47 -14.50
N GLY A 83 -5.58 -12.27 -15.53
CA GLY A 83 -7.03 -12.42 -15.45
C GLY A 83 -7.78 -11.21 -14.85
N TYR A 84 -7.09 -10.15 -14.46
CA TYR A 84 -7.69 -8.94 -13.94
C TYR A 84 -7.59 -7.79 -14.94
N LEU A 85 -8.69 -7.05 -15.09
CA LEU A 85 -8.73 -5.89 -15.97
C LEU A 85 -8.27 -4.63 -15.20
N LEU A 86 -7.12 -4.10 -15.58
CA LEU A 86 -6.60 -2.85 -15.04
C LEU A 86 -7.17 -1.67 -15.82
N ALA A 87 -8.05 -0.91 -15.19
CA ALA A 87 -8.61 0.30 -15.78
C ALA A 87 -7.57 1.44 -15.79
N PRO A 88 -7.55 2.31 -16.84
CA PRO A 88 -6.65 3.46 -16.92
C PRO A 88 -6.73 4.41 -15.70
N ALA A 89 -7.94 4.68 -15.21
CA ALA A 89 -8.15 5.52 -14.03
C ALA A 89 -7.49 4.92 -12.77
N LEU A 90 -7.60 3.59 -12.57
CA LEU A 90 -6.94 2.90 -11.46
C LEU A 90 -5.42 2.94 -11.61
N SER A 91 -4.90 2.74 -12.82
CA SER A 91 -3.47 2.83 -13.13
C SER A 91 -2.92 4.21 -12.78
N THR A 92 -3.58 5.27 -13.25
CA THR A 92 -3.19 6.67 -12.97
C THR A 92 -3.28 6.99 -11.48
N GLY A 93 -4.37 6.60 -10.83
CA GLY A 93 -4.54 6.81 -9.39
C GLY A 93 -3.47 6.10 -8.57
N LEU A 94 -3.14 4.86 -8.93
CA LEU A 94 -2.11 4.08 -8.25
C LEU A 94 -0.71 4.68 -8.47
N GLU A 95 -0.40 5.13 -9.69
CA GLU A 95 0.90 5.74 -9.99
C GLU A 95 1.15 7.01 -9.18
N GLN A 96 0.11 7.77 -8.87
CA GLN A 96 0.18 9.01 -8.09
C GLN A 96 0.04 8.78 -6.58
N ALA A 97 -0.45 7.61 -6.17
CA ALA A 97 -0.71 7.34 -4.76
C ALA A 97 0.58 7.28 -3.93
N VAL A 98 0.56 7.96 -2.80
CA VAL A 98 1.61 7.95 -1.77
C VAL A 98 0.96 7.79 -0.41
N LEU A 99 1.58 7.02 0.46
CA LEU A 99 1.14 6.85 1.84
C LEU A 99 1.59 8.09 2.66
N THR A 100 0.69 9.04 2.81
CA THR A 100 0.94 10.29 3.53
C THR A 100 0.15 10.35 4.83
N PRO A 101 0.70 10.90 5.92
CA PRO A 101 -0.07 11.12 7.13
C PRO A 101 -1.21 12.12 6.88
N PRO A 102 -2.34 12.00 7.61
CA PRO A 102 -3.40 12.99 7.53
C PRO A 102 -2.90 14.34 8.06
N THR A 103 -3.20 15.42 7.35
CA THR A 103 -2.90 16.77 7.80
C THR A 103 -3.76 17.11 9.03
N SER A 104 -3.12 17.48 10.12
CA SER A 104 -3.81 17.87 11.36
C SER A 104 -3.83 19.40 11.46
N ASP A 105 -4.80 20.05 10.81
CA ASP A 105 -4.98 21.51 10.92
C ASP A 105 -5.86 21.92 12.12
N GLN A 106 -6.31 20.97 12.95
CA GLN A 106 -7.16 21.25 14.10
C GLN A 106 -6.36 21.28 15.41
N PRO A 107 -6.20 22.45 16.06
CA PRO A 107 -5.59 22.54 17.37
C PRO A 107 -6.36 21.71 18.41
N GLY A 108 -5.66 20.90 19.21
CA GLY A 108 -6.26 20.09 20.26
C GLY A 108 -6.79 18.72 19.82
N ARG A 109 -6.59 18.31 18.58
CA ARG A 109 -6.88 16.94 18.15
C ARG A 109 -5.87 15.98 18.77
N ALA A 110 -6.35 14.88 19.33
CA ALA A 110 -5.48 13.80 19.81
C ALA A 110 -4.61 13.27 18.64
N PRO A 111 -3.33 12.94 18.90
CA PRO A 111 -2.46 12.38 17.87
C PRO A 111 -3.08 11.09 17.32
N CYS A 112 -2.97 10.89 16.00
CA CYS A 112 -3.41 9.64 15.40
C CYS A 112 -2.49 8.51 15.88
N ARG A 113 -3.06 7.33 16.10
CA ARG A 113 -2.31 6.11 16.43
C ARG A 113 -2.16 5.26 15.18
N VAL A 114 -0.97 4.74 14.97
CA VAL A 114 -0.66 3.87 13.83
C VAL A 114 -0.01 2.60 14.35
N VAL A 115 -0.57 1.47 13.99
CA VAL A 115 0.07 0.17 14.13
C VAL A 115 0.61 -0.22 12.76
N TRP A 116 1.93 -0.32 12.64
CA TRP A 116 2.63 -0.61 11.41
C TRP A 116 3.25 -2.00 11.46
N ILE A 117 2.74 -2.92 10.67
CA ILE A 117 3.18 -4.31 10.66
C ILE A 117 3.86 -4.63 9.33
N GLU A 118 5.08 -5.14 9.38
CA GLU A 118 5.77 -5.80 8.27
C GLU A 118 5.85 -7.30 8.52
N LEU A 119 5.91 -8.09 7.43
CA LEU A 119 6.11 -9.52 7.49
C LEU A 119 7.47 -9.89 6.88
N SER A 120 8.13 -10.85 7.51
CA SER A 120 9.34 -11.47 6.99
C SER A 120 9.40 -12.93 7.41
N THR A 121 9.90 -13.79 6.53
CA THR A 121 10.21 -15.19 6.86
C THR A 121 11.64 -15.36 7.40
N ARG A 122 12.41 -14.29 7.53
CA ARG A 122 13.79 -14.31 8.04
C ARG A 122 13.80 -13.97 9.52
N ASP A 123 14.47 -14.79 10.32
CA ASP A 123 14.56 -14.59 11.77
C ASP A 123 15.42 -13.38 12.16
N ASP A 124 16.38 -12.99 11.31
CA ASP A 124 17.28 -11.85 11.51
C ASP A 124 16.78 -10.55 10.81
N ALA A 125 15.53 -10.54 10.36
CA ALA A 125 15.00 -9.39 9.62
C ALA A 125 14.84 -8.16 10.52
N SER A 126 15.02 -7.00 9.91
CA SER A 126 14.64 -5.69 10.46
C SER A 126 13.62 -5.04 9.53
N LEU A 127 12.96 -4.00 10.01
CA LEU A 127 12.08 -3.20 9.17
C LEU A 127 12.82 -2.72 7.92
N SER A 128 12.12 -2.73 6.80
CA SER A 128 12.71 -2.25 5.55
C SER A 128 13.10 -0.76 5.64
N PRO A 129 14.17 -0.33 4.97
CA PRO A 129 14.57 1.09 4.96
C PRO A 129 13.43 2.02 4.51
N VAL A 130 12.58 1.55 3.61
CA VAL A 130 11.41 2.29 3.12
C VAL A 130 10.38 2.46 4.22
N SER A 131 10.12 1.43 5.02
CA SER A 131 9.21 1.53 6.17
C SER A 131 9.79 2.40 7.27
N VAL A 132 11.07 2.28 7.58
CA VAL A 132 11.73 3.16 8.58
C VAL A 132 11.55 4.63 8.20
N LYS A 133 11.77 4.96 6.93
CA LYS A 133 11.53 6.32 6.42
C LYS A 133 10.06 6.73 6.55
N GLY A 134 9.13 5.90 6.10
CA GLY A 134 7.70 6.17 6.19
C GLY A 134 7.23 6.37 7.62
N ILE A 135 7.65 5.51 8.55
CA ILE A 135 7.36 5.64 9.99
C ILE A 135 7.84 6.99 10.51
N GLY A 136 9.07 7.40 10.18
CA GLY A 136 9.62 8.70 10.56
C GLY A 136 8.80 9.88 10.03
N GLU A 137 8.28 9.80 8.81
CA GLU A 137 7.40 10.83 8.23
C GLU A 137 6.07 10.94 9.01
N TRP A 138 5.47 9.80 9.40
CA TRP A 138 4.25 9.78 10.20
C TRP A 138 4.46 10.29 11.63
N GLN A 139 5.59 9.93 12.26
CA GLN A 139 5.97 10.45 13.57
C GLN A 139 6.22 11.96 13.54
N THR A 140 6.88 12.45 12.50
CA THR A 140 7.13 13.89 12.30
C THR A 140 5.82 14.66 12.13
N ALA A 141 4.81 14.03 11.52
CA ALA A 141 3.46 14.59 11.41
C ALA A 141 2.64 14.52 12.72
N GLY A 142 3.22 14.04 13.82
CA GLY A 142 2.59 14.00 15.14
C GLY A 142 1.77 12.74 15.43
N CYS A 143 1.91 11.68 14.62
CA CYS A 143 1.26 10.40 14.90
C CYS A 143 2.09 9.56 15.88
N ASP A 144 1.40 8.85 16.78
CA ASP A 144 1.98 7.80 17.63
C ASP A 144 2.07 6.50 16.81
N VAL A 145 3.29 6.14 16.37
CA VAL A 145 3.52 4.98 15.50
C VAL A 145 4.19 3.86 16.28
N GLN A 146 3.49 2.74 16.40
CA GLN A 146 4.01 1.48 16.89
C GLN A 146 4.30 0.58 15.69
N SER A 147 5.55 0.13 15.55
CA SER A 147 5.95 -0.75 14.45
C SER A 147 6.31 -2.13 14.96
N GLN A 148 5.94 -3.15 14.20
CA GLN A 148 6.23 -4.53 14.50
C GLN A 148 6.63 -5.28 13.23
N LEU A 149 7.67 -6.10 13.35
CA LEU A 149 8.01 -7.10 12.37
C LEU A 149 7.47 -8.46 12.85
N VAL A 150 6.65 -9.09 12.02
CA VAL A 150 6.01 -10.37 12.34
C VAL A 150 6.60 -11.45 11.43
N ASN A 151 6.92 -12.61 12.01
CA ASN A 151 7.36 -13.75 11.23
C ASN A 151 6.17 -14.34 10.47
N GLY A 152 6.28 -14.40 9.14
CA GLY A 152 5.25 -14.96 8.28
C GLY A 152 5.50 -14.67 6.81
N PRO A 153 4.86 -15.45 5.94
CA PRO A 153 4.96 -15.29 4.49
C PRO A 153 4.19 -14.06 4.01
N ALA A 154 4.58 -13.58 2.84
CA ALA A 154 3.83 -12.56 2.11
C ALA A 154 2.60 -13.20 1.43
N PHE A 155 1.62 -13.62 2.22
CA PHE A 155 0.46 -14.43 1.80
C PHE A 155 -0.33 -13.81 0.62
N TRP A 156 -0.23 -12.52 0.40
CA TRP A 156 -0.84 -11.83 -0.75
C TRP A 156 -0.09 -12.04 -2.08
N GLN A 157 1.05 -12.73 -2.07
CA GLN A 157 1.87 -13.02 -3.27
C GLN A 157 1.89 -14.51 -3.62
N THR A 158 1.30 -15.35 -2.80
CA THR A 158 1.29 -16.80 -2.98
C THR A 158 0.12 -17.22 -3.85
N THR A 159 0.31 -18.28 -4.62
CA THR A 159 -0.75 -18.91 -5.43
C THR A 159 -1.54 -19.94 -4.64
N GLU A 160 -1.00 -20.40 -3.53
CA GLU A 160 -1.64 -21.31 -2.58
C GLU A 160 -1.98 -20.55 -1.29
N ILE A 161 -2.94 -21.08 -0.54
CA ILE A 161 -3.31 -20.50 0.75
C ILE A 161 -2.15 -20.76 1.72
N GLU A 162 -1.54 -19.71 2.22
CA GLU A 162 -0.53 -19.78 3.26
C GLU A 162 -1.05 -19.10 4.52
N ASP A 163 -0.87 -19.77 5.64
CA ASP A 163 -1.25 -19.24 6.94
C ASP A 163 -0.13 -18.32 7.49
N ALA A 164 -0.53 -17.22 8.09
CA ALA A 164 0.34 -16.34 8.85
C ALA A 164 -0.13 -16.29 10.32
N PRO A 165 0.08 -17.36 11.10
CA PRO A 165 -0.54 -17.52 12.42
C PRO A 165 -0.04 -16.51 13.46
N ALA A 166 1.01 -15.76 13.16
CA ALA A 166 1.55 -14.72 14.03
C ALA A 166 0.89 -13.34 13.81
N LEU A 167 0.04 -13.21 12.78
CA LEU A 167 -0.81 -12.04 12.55
C LEU A 167 -2.13 -12.18 13.29
#